data_5977ede706ab987ec65dd5cee993482e
#
_entry.id   5977ede706ab987ec65dd5cee993482e
#
_cell.length_a   1.000
_cell.length_b   1.000
_cell.length_c   1.000
_cell.angle_alpha   90.00
_cell.angle_beta   90.00
_cell.angle_gamma   90.00
#
_symmetry.space_group_name_H-M   'P 1'
#
loop_
_entity.id
_entity.type
_entity.pdbx_description
1 polymer ?
#
loop_
_entity_poly.entity_id
_entity_poly.type
_entity_poly.pdbx_seq_one_letter_code
_entity_poly.pdbx_strand_id
1 'polypeptide(L)'
;MARGGLGYEGIGFQAATFKAGAGIKALVAAANRDAVVGIPVVVTSAGDTVDLGNEGDVPFGFIDVYENDGHVGVQFRGFREDVPVVATGVTPGRVCLLDGSGALKDTASGIGVKQSMSKTVTTGATEAGDAIVTITAAGKAELADGKDITVTLAVGTATATATAIETALNADEDVKAFFDVTRSTATVILTAKVPADNDDTMEIEFTAGDTGAVMGDTTDVAGVADRKIGLPIFINTDATAKTATVFLG
;
A
#
# COMPACT_ATOMS: atom_id res chain seq x y z
N MET A 1 4.17 36.82 16.35
CA MET A 1 3.04 36.93 15.39
C MET A 1 1.95 36.00 15.87
N ALA A 2 0.74 36.53 16.14
CA ALA A 2 -0.38 35.68 16.51
C ALA A 2 -0.73 34.82 15.31
N ARG A 3 -0.58 33.50 15.44
CA ARG A 3 -1.10 32.54 14.47
C ARG A 3 -2.62 32.72 14.45
N GLY A 4 -3.18 33.14 13.33
CA GLY A 4 -4.61 33.12 13.10
C GLY A 4 -5.04 31.66 13.14
N GLY A 5 -5.53 31.19 14.29
CA GLY A 5 -6.05 29.84 14.43
C GLY A 5 -7.24 29.68 13.50
N LEU A 6 -7.13 28.81 12.51
CA LEU A 6 -8.29 28.18 11.95
C LEU A 6 -8.96 27.46 13.12
N GLY A 7 -10.15 27.93 13.52
CA GLY A 7 -10.90 27.30 14.59
C GLY A 7 -11.27 25.88 14.18
N TYR A 8 -10.60 24.90 14.73
CA TYR A 8 -10.85 23.48 14.50
C TYR A 8 -12.12 22.96 15.18
N GLU A 9 -12.93 23.84 15.77
CA GLU A 9 -14.14 23.49 16.53
C GLU A 9 -15.21 22.71 15.72
N GLY A 10 -15.08 22.64 14.41
CA GLY A 10 -15.97 21.83 13.55
C GLY A 10 -15.37 20.55 12.98
N ILE A 11 -14.08 20.27 13.18
CA ILE A 11 -13.35 19.17 12.48
C ILE A 11 -13.09 17.97 13.41
N GLY A 12 -13.59 17.98 14.66
CA GLY A 12 -13.48 16.81 15.52
C GLY A 12 -12.08 16.57 16.11
N PHE A 13 -11.39 17.65 16.51
CA PHE A 13 -10.17 17.52 17.32
C PHE A 13 -10.45 16.69 18.57
N GLN A 14 -9.66 15.64 18.78
CA GLN A 14 -9.71 14.80 19.97
C GLN A 14 -8.31 14.60 20.52
N ALA A 15 -8.17 14.77 21.82
CA ALA A 15 -6.95 14.51 22.57
C ALA A 15 -7.27 13.76 23.86
N ALA A 16 -6.32 13.00 24.36
CA ALA A 16 -6.40 12.32 25.65
C ALA A 16 -5.03 12.36 26.34
N THR A 17 -5.05 12.18 27.67
CA THR A 17 -3.84 12.16 28.50
C THR A 17 -3.38 10.72 28.71
N PHE A 18 -2.08 10.51 28.51
CA PHE A 18 -1.40 9.23 28.67
C PHE A 18 -0.16 9.40 29.55
N LYS A 19 0.36 8.32 30.10
CA LYS A 19 1.70 8.31 30.71
C LYS A 19 2.76 8.34 29.59
N ALA A 20 3.83 9.12 29.80
CA ALA A 20 4.97 9.10 28.92
C ALA A 20 5.81 7.83 29.14
N GLY A 21 6.14 7.15 28.05
CA GLY A 21 7.04 6.00 28.05
C GLY A 21 8.51 6.39 28.28
N ALA A 22 9.37 5.39 28.29
CA ALA A 22 10.81 5.59 28.56
C ALA A 22 11.51 6.41 27.47
N GLY A 23 11.18 6.18 26.21
CA GLY A 23 11.74 6.91 25.07
C GLY A 23 11.40 8.40 25.11
N ILE A 24 10.14 8.73 25.34
CA ILE A 24 9.69 10.13 25.49
C ILE A 24 10.40 10.81 26.66
N LYS A 25 10.46 10.14 27.82
CA LYS A 25 11.14 10.69 29.02
C LYS A 25 12.63 10.93 28.76
N ALA A 26 13.28 10.05 28.01
CA ALA A 26 14.69 10.22 27.64
C ALA A 26 14.91 11.46 26.75
N LEU A 27 14.00 11.72 25.78
CA LEU A 27 14.07 12.92 24.94
C LEU A 27 13.86 14.19 25.78
N VAL A 28 12.90 14.21 26.70
CA VAL A 28 12.67 15.34 27.61
C VAL A 28 13.88 15.60 28.49
N ALA A 29 14.52 14.55 29.01
CA ALA A 29 15.72 14.66 29.84
C ALA A 29 16.95 15.15 29.05
N ALA A 30 17.05 14.76 27.79
CA ALA A 30 18.16 15.16 26.91
C ALA A 30 18.08 16.62 26.42
N ALA A 31 16.88 17.16 26.27
CA ALA A 31 16.66 18.49 25.75
C ALA A 31 15.77 19.35 26.69
N ASN A 32 14.46 19.24 26.49
CA ASN A 32 13.43 19.89 27.32
C ASN A 32 12.04 19.33 26.93
N ARG A 33 10.99 19.81 27.57
CA ARG A 33 9.60 19.35 27.30
C ARG A 33 9.08 19.76 25.93
N ASP A 34 9.49 20.92 25.44
CA ASP A 34 9.04 21.40 24.13
C ASP A 34 9.60 20.56 23.00
N ALA A 35 10.71 19.88 23.24
CA ALA A 35 11.35 19.00 22.25
C ALA A 35 10.50 17.78 21.86
N VAL A 36 9.53 17.40 22.69
CA VAL A 36 8.65 16.27 22.39
C VAL A 36 7.29 16.68 21.82
N VAL A 37 6.98 17.97 21.80
CA VAL A 37 5.75 18.48 21.19
C VAL A 37 5.77 18.25 19.68
N GLY A 38 4.71 17.67 19.14
CA GLY A 38 4.61 17.32 17.72
C GLY A 38 5.20 15.95 17.36
N ILE A 39 5.89 15.26 18.29
CA ILE A 39 6.42 13.92 18.03
C ILE A 39 5.28 12.91 17.91
N PRO A 40 5.30 12.05 16.87
CA PRO A 40 4.35 10.96 16.71
C PRO A 40 4.62 9.84 17.72
N VAL A 41 3.55 9.24 18.24
CA VAL A 41 3.62 8.20 19.27
C VAL A 41 2.69 7.02 18.97
N VAL A 42 2.99 5.88 19.58
CA VAL A 42 2.14 4.69 19.62
C VAL A 42 1.67 4.41 21.04
N VAL A 43 0.52 3.75 21.17
CA VAL A 43 0.08 3.22 22.47
C VAL A 43 0.85 1.92 22.74
N THR A 44 1.45 1.82 23.91
CA THR A 44 2.16 0.61 24.34
C THR A 44 1.18 -0.49 24.77
N SER A 45 1.67 -1.70 24.97
CA SER A 45 0.87 -2.83 25.50
C SER A 45 0.25 -2.57 26.88
N ALA A 46 0.74 -1.57 27.62
CA ALA A 46 0.14 -1.15 28.88
C ALA A 46 -1.21 -0.41 28.72
N GLY A 47 -1.51 0.08 27.52
CA GLY A 47 -2.79 0.72 27.17
C GLY A 47 -2.97 2.15 27.68
N ASP A 48 -2.35 2.54 28.79
CA ASP A 48 -2.38 3.88 29.38
C ASP A 48 -1.09 4.70 29.14
N THR A 49 -0.16 4.11 28.43
CA THR A 49 1.18 4.66 28.17
C THR A 49 1.41 4.78 26.67
N VAL A 50 1.95 5.91 26.25
CA VAL A 50 2.43 6.12 24.89
C VAL A 50 3.95 6.26 24.88
N ASP A 51 4.58 5.80 23.80
CA ASP A 51 6.03 5.91 23.60
C ASP A 51 6.36 6.11 22.13
N LEU A 52 7.64 6.32 21.87
CA LEU A 52 8.16 6.28 20.50
C LEU A 52 7.88 4.89 19.91
N GLY A 53 7.34 4.84 18.72
CA GLY A 53 7.13 3.57 18.02
C GLY A 53 8.39 3.11 17.26
N ASN A 54 8.34 1.91 16.76
CA ASN A 54 9.38 1.37 15.90
C ASN A 54 9.25 1.88 14.46
N GLU A 55 10.30 1.69 13.69
CA GLU A 55 10.24 1.96 12.26
C GLU A 55 9.15 1.11 11.59
N GLY A 56 8.27 1.78 10.84
CA GLY A 56 7.15 1.15 10.12
C GLY A 56 5.85 1.08 10.91
N ASP A 57 5.84 1.43 12.20
CA ASP A 57 4.59 1.52 12.94
C ASP A 57 3.70 2.67 12.44
N VAL A 58 2.38 2.48 12.54
CA VAL A 58 1.41 3.55 12.28
C VAL A 58 1.28 4.41 13.53
N PRO A 59 1.45 5.73 13.46
CA PRO A 59 1.29 6.61 14.61
C PRO A 59 -0.16 6.58 15.11
N PHE A 60 -0.32 6.44 16.42
CA PHE A 60 -1.60 6.59 17.10
C PHE A 60 -2.02 8.08 17.17
N GLY A 61 -1.06 8.97 17.40
CA GLY A 61 -1.28 10.40 17.54
C GLY A 61 0.01 11.16 17.70
N PHE A 62 -0.12 12.43 18.07
CA PHE A 62 1.00 13.36 18.25
C PHE A 62 0.96 14.00 19.61
N ILE A 63 2.10 14.14 20.27
CA ILE A 63 2.21 14.84 21.56
C ILE A 63 1.86 16.30 21.34
N ASP A 64 0.89 16.78 22.10
CA ASP A 64 0.49 18.19 22.14
C ASP A 64 1.11 18.94 23.31
N VAL A 65 1.23 18.26 24.45
CA VAL A 65 1.84 18.81 25.66
C VAL A 65 2.52 17.70 26.48
N TYR A 66 3.61 18.06 27.15
CA TYR A 66 4.25 17.22 28.18
C TYR A 66 4.09 17.89 29.54
N GLU A 67 3.42 17.23 30.47
CA GLU A 67 3.11 17.74 31.80
C GLU A 67 4.22 17.48 32.84
N ASN A 68 4.20 18.21 33.94
CA ASN A 68 5.22 18.15 35.00
C ASN A 68 5.28 16.79 35.70
N ASP A 69 4.19 16.07 35.71
CA ASP A 69 4.04 14.78 36.38
C ASP A 69 4.40 13.56 35.50
N GLY A 70 4.87 13.82 34.28
CA GLY A 70 5.28 12.78 33.34
C GLY A 70 4.13 12.24 32.50
N HIS A 71 3.00 12.95 32.46
CA HIS A 71 1.92 12.69 31.51
C HIS A 71 2.08 13.50 30.22
N VAL A 72 1.46 13.03 29.18
CA VAL A 72 1.42 13.70 27.87
C VAL A 72 0.00 13.81 27.35
N GLY A 73 -0.38 14.98 26.87
CA GLY A 73 -1.58 15.16 26.07
C GLY A 73 -1.26 14.70 24.64
N VAL A 74 -2.04 13.79 24.10
CA VAL A 74 -1.88 13.26 22.74
C VAL A 74 -3.10 13.60 21.92
N GLN A 75 -2.89 14.31 20.81
CA GLN A 75 -3.89 14.50 19.78
C GLN A 75 -3.93 13.27 18.89
N PHE A 76 -5.07 12.62 18.79
CA PHE A 76 -5.24 11.40 17.98
C PHE A 76 -6.33 11.54 16.89
N ARG A 77 -6.90 12.74 16.71
CA ARG A 77 -7.85 13.04 15.65
C ARG A 77 -7.76 14.48 15.20
N GLY A 78 -8.01 14.74 13.91
CA GLY A 78 -7.99 16.06 13.29
C GLY A 78 -6.71 16.35 12.53
N PHE A 79 -6.41 17.61 12.31
CA PHE A 79 -5.19 18.05 11.61
C PHE A 79 -4.07 18.39 12.61
N ARG A 80 -2.86 17.97 12.26
CA ARG A 80 -1.64 18.38 12.98
C ARG A 80 -0.65 18.99 11.99
N GLU A 81 -0.20 20.19 12.27
CA GLU A 81 0.81 20.92 11.50
C GLU A 81 2.19 20.78 12.14
N ASP A 82 3.22 21.08 11.36
CA ASP A 82 4.63 21.13 11.80
C ASP A 82 5.14 19.80 12.38
N VAL A 83 4.61 18.66 11.89
CA VAL A 83 5.07 17.35 12.31
C VAL A 83 6.43 17.05 11.69
N PRO A 84 7.42 16.55 12.47
CA PRO A 84 8.74 16.22 11.94
C PRO A 84 8.67 15.09 10.93
N VAL A 85 9.36 15.23 9.80
CA VAL A 85 9.47 14.23 8.75
C VAL A 85 10.92 13.93 8.42
N VAL A 86 11.17 12.75 7.85
CA VAL A 86 12.52 12.34 7.42
C VAL A 86 13.13 13.31 6.41
N ALA A 87 14.45 13.39 6.40
CA ALA A 87 15.20 14.33 5.58
C ALA A 87 14.97 14.19 4.06
N THR A 88 14.57 13.02 3.60
CA THR A 88 14.25 12.73 2.20
C THR A 88 12.91 13.32 1.74
N GLY A 89 12.14 13.89 2.69
CA GLY A 89 10.80 14.39 2.45
C GLY A 89 9.74 13.28 2.41
N VAL A 90 8.49 13.71 2.33
CA VAL A 90 7.32 12.83 2.25
C VAL A 90 6.38 13.35 1.18
N THR A 91 5.48 12.50 0.67
CA THR A 91 4.58 12.83 -0.44
C THR A 91 3.15 13.02 0.08
N PRO A 92 2.47 14.15 -0.23
CA PRO A 92 1.07 14.33 0.10
C PRO A 92 0.17 13.19 -0.40
N GLY A 93 -0.84 12.83 0.39
CA GLY A 93 -1.79 11.76 0.09
C GLY A 93 -1.30 10.35 0.43
N ARG A 94 -0.06 10.21 0.89
CA ARG A 94 0.48 8.91 1.37
C ARG A 94 0.20 8.70 2.86
N VAL A 95 0.19 7.45 3.27
CA VAL A 95 0.06 7.06 4.68
C VAL A 95 1.34 7.39 5.44
N CYS A 96 1.17 7.91 6.66
CA CYS A 96 2.27 8.20 7.56
C CYS A 96 2.69 6.95 8.32
N LEU A 97 3.99 6.68 8.36
CA LEU A 97 4.61 5.68 9.22
C LEU A 97 5.69 6.32 10.07
N LEU A 98 6.00 5.71 11.19
CA LEU A 98 7.12 6.11 12.02
C LEU A 98 8.46 5.71 11.38
N ASP A 99 9.47 6.54 11.56
CA ASP A 99 10.85 6.24 11.15
C ASP A 99 11.67 5.57 12.27
N GLY A 100 11.08 5.42 13.46
CA GLY A 100 11.73 4.85 14.66
C GLY A 100 12.56 5.86 15.47
N SER A 101 12.66 7.12 15.04
CA SER A 101 13.43 8.17 15.72
C SER A 101 12.62 9.38 16.16
N GLY A 102 11.31 9.34 16.00
CA GLY A 102 10.39 10.44 16.34
C GLY A 102 10.01 11.33 15.17
N ALA A 103 10.34 10.93 13.94
CA ALA A 103 9.87 11.55 12.73
C ALA A 103 8.93 10.62 11.94
N LEU A 104 8.21 11.19 10.97
CA LEU A 104 7.40 10.43 10.05
C LEU A 104 8.12 10.21 8.72
N LYS A 105 7.85 9.07 8.11
CA LYS A 105 8.16 8.77 6.72
C LYS A 105 6.89 8.37 5.98
N ASP A 106 6.88 8.51 4.66
CA ASP A 106 5.80 7.93 3.87
C ASP A 106 6.08 6.46 3.55
N THR A 107 5.06 5.73 3.22
CA THR A 107 5.23 4.40 2.63
C THR A 107 5.77 4.56 1.21
N ALA A 108 6.76 3.78 0.83
CA ALA A 108 7.26 3.73 -0.55
C ALA A 108 6.13 3.39 -1.55
N SER A 109 5.08 2.72 -1.08
CA SER A 109 3.84 2.40 -1.75
C SER A 109 2.66 2.97 -0.95
N GLY A 110 2.53 4.29 -0.88
CA GLY A 110 1.52 4.98 -0.05
C GLY A 110 0.07 4.81 -0.47
N ILE A 111 -0.19 3.99 -1.43
CA ILE A 111 -1.48 3.56 -1.95
C ILE A 111 -1.33 2.07 -2.15
N GLY A 112 -2.33 1.30 -1.82
CA GLY A 112 -2.30 -0.15 -2.00
C GLY A 112 -1.66 -0.58 -3.32
N VAL A 113 -1.00 -1.71 -3.31
CA VAL A 113 -0.35 -2.27 -4.50
C VAL A 113 -1.36 -3.17 -5.20
N LYS A 114 -1.58 -2.94 -6.48
CA LYS A 114 -2.35 -3.87 -7.30
C LYS A 114 -1.54 -5.15 -7.48
N GLN A 115 -2.14 -6.28 -7.09
CA GLN A 115 -1.51 -7.57 -7.39
C GLN A 115 -1.37 -7.73 -8.89
N SER A 116 -0.26 -8.25 -9.33
CA SER A 116 -0.09 -8.64 -10.73
C SER A 116 0.61 -9.97 -10.85
N MET A 117 0.29 -10.67 -11.93
CA MET A 117 0.88 -11.93 -12.30
C MET A 117 1.27 -11.87 -13.77
N SER A 118 2.41 -12.42 -14.11
CA SER A 118 2.87 -12.48 -15.49
C SER A 118 3.41 -13.84 -15.86
N LYS A 119 3.21 -14.22 -17.13
CA LYS A 119 3.72 -15.49 -17.67
C LYS A 119 4.25 -15.26 -19.08
N THR A 120 5.45 -15.74 -19.37
CA THR A 120 6.12 -15.50 -20.65
C THR A 120 5.94 -16.70 -21.56
N VAL A 121 5.48 -16.47 -22.80
CA VAL A 121 5.52 -17.47 -23.85
C VAL A 121 6.97 -17.66 -24.29
N THR A 122 7.53 -18.83 -24.04
CA THR A 122 8.91 -19.18 -24.40
C THR A 122 9.03 -19.77 -25.78
N THR A 123 7.99 -20.51 -26.20
CA THR A 123 7.89 -21.07 -27.57
C THR A 123 6.54 -20.73 -28.15
N GLY A 124 6.52 -20.16 -29.34
CA GLY A 124 5.27 -19.89 -30.07
C GLY A 124 4.64 -21.16 -30.61
N ALA A 125 3.38 -21.07 -31.06
CA ALA A 125 2.68 -22.21 -31.63
C ALA A 125 3.38 -22.72 -32.88
N THR A 126 3.68 -24.01 -32.92
CA THR A 126 4.28 -24.72 -34.07
C THR A 126 3.21 -25.33 -34.97
N GLU A 127 2.02 -25.58 -34.42
CA GLU A 127 0.82 -26.02 -35.13
C GLU A 127 -0.35 -25.11 -34.81
N ALA A 128 -1.30 -24.99 -35.72
CA ALA A 128 -2.53 -24.25 -35.51
C ALA A 128 -3.53 -25.13 -34.71
N GLY A 129 -4.19 -24.57 -33.73
CA GLY A 129 -5.13 -25.30 -32.89
C GLY A 129 -5.58 -24.48 -31.71
N ASP A 130 -6.33 -25.10 -30.81
CA ASP A 130 -6.81 -24.48 -29.60
C ASP A 130 -5.92 -24.85 -28.39
N ALA A 131 -5.61 -23.84 -27.60
CA ALA A 131 -4.99 -23.95 -26.30
C ALA A 131 -5.98 -23.45 -25.23
N ILE A 132 -5.73 -23.80 -23.97
CA ILE A 132 -6.53 -23.34 -22.84
C ILE A 132 -5.64 -22.52 -21.90
N VAL A 133 -6.12 -21.34 -21.54
CA VAL A 133 -5.56 -20.55 -20.43
C VAL A 133 -6.56 -20.60 -19.29
N THR A 134 -6.13 -21.11 -18.14
CA THR A 134 -6.95 -21.16 -16.93
C THR A 134 -6.51 -20.05 -16.00
N ILE A 135 -7.44 -19.21 -15.58
CA ILE A 135 -7.21 -18.14 -14.60
C ILE A 135 -7.89 -18.52 -13.29
N THR A 136 -7.10 -18.62 -12.22
CA THR A 136 -7.61 -18.87 -10.87
C THR A 136 -7.37 -17.65 -9.99
N ALA A 137 -8.37 -17.29 -9.19
CA ALA A 137 -8.28 -16.24 -8.16
C ALA A 137 -9.42 -16.47 -7.14
N ALA A 138 -9.14 -17.13 -6.01
CA ALA A 138 -10.16 -17.51 -5.01
C ALA A 138 -10.90 -16.31 -4.41
N GLY A 139 -10.27 -15.15 -4.36
CA GLY A 139 -10.91 -13.90 -3.95
C GLY A 139 -11.97 -13.35 -4.93
N LYS A 140 -12.22 -14.04 -6.07
CA LYS A 140 -13.16 -13.65 -7.12
C LYS A 140 -14.07 -14.83 -7.44
N ALA A 141 -15.36 -14.73 -7.12
CA ALA A 141 -16.29 -15.86 -7.19
C ALA A 141 -16.31 -16.54 -8.57
N GLU A 142 -16.21 -15.75 -9.64
CA GLU A 142 -16.25 -16.23 -11.03
C GLU A 142 -14.96 -16.95 -11.47
N LEU A 143 -13.85 -16.75 -10.72
CA LEU A 143 -12.52 -17.29 -11.02
C LEU A 143 -12.00 -18.23 -9.92
N ALA A 144 -12.79 -18.47 -8.86
CA ALA A 144 -12.34 -19.18 -7.67
C ALA A 144 -11.97 -20.66 -7.94
N ASP A 145 -12.70 -21.31 -8.83
CA ASP A 145 -12.50 -22.72 -9.19
C ASP A 145 -11.63 -22.91 -10.44
N GLY A 146 -11.06 -21.81 -10.95
CA GLY A 146 -10.34 -21.80 -12.23
C GLY A 146 -11.28 -21.62 -13.41
N LYS A 147 -11.06 -20.58 -14.20
CA LYS A 147 -11.81 -20.32 -15.42
C LYS A 147 -10.98 -20.63 -16.65
N ASP A 148 -11.46 -21.55 -17.44
CA ASP A 148 -10.87 -21.96 -18.72
C ASP A 148 -11.28 -21.01 -19.84
N ILE A 149 -10.30 -20.45 -20.51
CA ILE A 149 -10.47 -19.60 -21.69
C ILE A 149 -9.79 -20.28 -22.88
N THR A 150 -10.59 -20.63 -23.89
CA THR A 150 -10.07 -21.21 -25.13
C THR A 150 -9.40 -20.12 -25.98
N VAL A 151 -8.18 -20.39 -26.40
CA VAL A 151 -7.38 -19.50 -27.23
C VAL A 151 -7.03 -20.21 -28.53
N THR A 152 -7.59 -19.77 -29.65
CA THR A 152 -7.22 -20.29 -30.97
C THR A 152 -5.89 -19.69 -31.40
N LEU A 153 -4.90 -20.55 -31.58
CA LEU A 153 -3.53 -20.20 -31.97
C LEU A 153 -3.28 -20.53 -33.44
N ALA A 154 -2.64 -19.63 -34.15
CA ALA A 154 -2.03 -19.88 -35.46
C ALA A 154 -0.53 -20.14 -35.28
N VAL A 155 0.06 -20.88 -36.19
CA VAL A 155 1.53 -21.05 -36.23
C VAL A 155 2.21 -19.67 -36.23
N GLY A 156 3.15 -19.48 -35.29
CA GLY A 156 3.78 -18.19 -35.15
C GLY A 156 4.84 -18.09 -34.09
N THR A 157 5.31 -16.88 -33.87
CA THR A 157 6.32 -16.58 -32.83
C THR A 157 5.71 -16.56 -31.44
N ALA A 158 6.55 -16.61 -30.40
CA ALA A 158 6.13 -16.43 -29.02
C ALA A 158 5.33 -15.13 -28.81
N THR A 159 5.71 -14.05 -29.47
CA THR A 159 4.98 -12.77 -29.43
C THR A 159 3.59 -12.88 -30.06
N ALA A 160 3.45 -13.59 -31.18
CA ALA A 160 2.14 -13.79 -31.83
C ALA A 160 1.21 -14.63 -30.94
N THR A 161 1.73 -15.70 -30.34
CA THR A 161 1.00 -16.54 -29.37
C THR A 161 0.55 -15.71 -28.15
N ALA A 162 1.45 -14.92 -27.57
CA ALA A 162 1.11 -14.03 -26.44
C ALA A 162 0.05 -12.97 -26.81
N THR A 163 0.05 -12.48 -28.06
CA THR A 163 -0.98 -11.57 -28.58
C THR A 163 -2.35 -12.25 -28.65
N ALA A 164 -2.40 -13.49 -29.11
CA ALA A 164 -3.66 -14.24 -29.15
C ALA A 164 -4.21 -14.49 -27.74
N ILE A 165 -3.34 -14.84 -26.80
CA ILE A 165 -3.70 -15.04 -25.38
C ILE A 165 -4.23 -13.72 -24.77
N GLU A 166 -3.51 -12.61 -24.91
CA GLU A 166 -3.95 -11.29 -24.45
C GLU A 166 -5.33 -10.94 -25.02
N THR A 167 -5.55 -11.17 -26.30
CA THR A 167 -6.82 -10.89 -26.98
C THR A 167 -7.97 -11.72 -26.39
N ALA A 168 -7.76 -13.01 -26.19
CA ALA A 168 -8.77 -13.90 -25.64
C ALA A 168 -9.11 -13.56 -24.17
N LEU A 169 -8.11 -13.28 -23.34
CA LEU A 169 -8.32 -12.88 -21.95
C LEU A 169 -9.03 -11.52 -21.86
N ASN A 170 -8.73 -10.57 -22.73
CA ASN A 170 -9.42 -9.28 -22.78
C ASN A 170 -10.86 -9.38 -23.34
N ALA A 171 -11.19 -10.45 -24.06
CA ALA A 171 -12.55 -10.70 -24.55
C ALA A 171 -13.42 -11.39 -23.49
N ASP A 172 -12.83 -12.08 -22.50
CA ASP A 172 -13.57 -12.72 -21.42
C ASP A 172 -14.03 -11.68 -20.39
N GLU A 173 -15.36 -11.64 -20.14
CA GLU A 173 -15.95 -10.61 -19.28
C GLU A 173 -15.61 -10.78 -17.80
N ASP A 174 -15.43 -12.01 -17.32
CA ASP A 174 -15.10 -12.27 -15.93
C ASP A 174 -13.65 -11.89 -15.63
N VAL A 175 -12.71 -12.25 -16.52
CA VAL A 175 -11.30 -11.81 -16.39
C VAL A 175 -11.23 -10.29 -16.46
N LYS A 176 -11.87 -9.69 -17.46
CA LYS A 176 -11.92 -8.24 -17.64
C LYS A 176 -12.61 -7.48 -16.50
N ALA A 177 -13.52 -8.10 -15.78
CA ALA A 177 -14.16 -7.46 -14.61
C ALA A 177 -13.14 -7.16 -13.50
N PHE A 178 -12.16 -8.02 -13.29
CA PHE A 178 -11.24 -7.96 -12.16
C PHE A 178 -9.81 -7.57 -12.53
N PHE A 179 -9.38 -7.82 -13.77
CA PHE A 179 -8.00 -7.61 -14.23
C PHE A 179 -7.92 -6.70 -15.45
N ASP A 180 -6.85 -5.93 -15.50
CA ASP A 180 -6.34 -5.31 -16.71
C ASP A 180 -5.31 -6.28 -17.31
N VAL A 181 -5.60 -6.78 -18.51
CA VAL A 181 -4.70 -7.69 -19.23
C VAL A 181 -3.89 -6.90 -20.23
N THR A 182 -2.58 -6.99 -20.10
CA THR A 182 -1.62 -6.31 -20.97
C THR A 182 -0.53 -7.28 -21.41
N ARG A 183 0.32 -6.84 -22.34
CA ARG A 183 1.42 -7.63 -22.82
C ARG A 183 2.69 -6.79 -22.98
N SER A 184 3.82 -7.40 -22.65
CA SER A 184 5.15 -6.87 -22.97
C SER A 184 5.91 -7.90 -23.80
N THR A 185 6.07 -7.66 -25.09
CA THR A 185 6.66 -8.59 -26.07
C THR A 185 5.93 -9.95 -26.04
N ALA A 186 6.51 -10.98 -25.43
CA ALA A 186 5.95 -12.32 -25.30
C ALA A 186 5.40 -12.63 -23.90
N THR A 187 5.40 -11.67 -22.98
CA THR A 187 4.92 -11.83 -21.61
C THR A 187 3.51 -11.27 -21.48
N VAL A 188 2.57 -12.12 -21.09
CA VAL A 188 1.20 -11.74 -20.72
C VAL A 188 1.18 -11.34 -19.25
N ILE A 189 0.51 -10.24 -18.92
CA ILE A 189 0.47 -9.65 -17.59
C ILE A 189 -0.99 -9.39 -17.20
N LEU A 190 -1.42 -9.98 -16.11
CA LEU A 190 -2.69 -9.67 -15.45
C LEU A 190 -2.42 -8.76 -14.26
N THR A 191 -3.06 -7.60 -14.22
CA THR A 191 -2.96 -6.66 -13.10
C THR A 191 -4.34 -6.44 -12.50
N ALA A 192 -4.50 -6.67 -11.21
CA ALA A 192 -5.76 -6.40 -10.53
C ALA A 192 -6.20 -4.94 -10.70
N LYS A 193 -7.48 -4.70 -10.96
CA LYS A 193 -7.99 -3.32 -11.16
C LYS A 193 -7.95 -2.49 -9.91
N VAL A 194 -8.11 -3.11 -8.76
CA VAL A 194 -8.07 -2.45 -7.45
C VAL A 194 -6.99 -3.06 -6.57
N PRO A 195 -6.27 -2.25 -5.79
CA PRO A 195 -5.40 -2.75 -4.75
C PRO A 195 -6.20 -3.55 -3.72
N ALA A 196 -5.70 -4.73 -3.35
CA ALA A 196 -6.28 -5.60 -2.35
C ALA A 196 -5.16 -6.38 -1.63
N ASP A 197 -5.48 -7.01 -0.50
CA ASP A 197 -4.56 -7.96 0.12
C ASP A 197 -4.20 -9.07 -0.89
N ASN A 198 -3.01 -9.62 -0.75
CA ASN A 198 -2.51 -10.62 -1.69
C ASN A 198 -3.45 -11.85 -1.75
N ASP A 199 -3.76 -12.27 -2.95
CA ASP A 199 -4.47 -13.52 -3.22
C ASP A 199 -3.43 -14.55 -3.65
N ASP A 200 -3.00 -15.40 -2.72
CA ASP A 200 -1.98 -16.45 -2.95
C ASP A 200 -2.47 -17.55 -3.90
N THR A 201 -3.75 -17.55 -4.26
CA THR A 201 -4.35 -18.50 -5.21
C THR A 201 -4.37 -17.98 -6.63
N MET A 202 -4.01 -16.70 -6.85
CA MET A 202 -3.99 -16.12 -8.18
C MET A 202 -2.96 -16.84 -9.04
N GLU A 203 -3.42 -17.44 -10.14
CA GLU A 203 -2.59 -18.24 -11.02
C GLU A 203 -3.03 -18.12 -12.48
N ILE A 204 -2.04 -18.22 -13.38
CA ILE A 204 -2.23 -18.41 -14.82
C ILE A 204 -1.68 -19.77 -15.19
N GLU A 205 -2.54 -20.71 -15.53
CA GLU A 205 -2.13 -21.98 -16.11
C GLU A 205 -2.28 -21.95 -17.63
N PHE A 206 -1.47 -22.74 -18.32
CA PHE A 206 -1.51 -22.85 -19.78
C PHE A 206 -1.42 -24.31 -20.23
N THR A 207 -2.42 -24.76 -20.94
CA THR A 207 -2.46 -26.08 -21.57
C THR A 207 -2.39 -25.91 -23.10
N ALA A 208 -1.31 -26.30 -23.68
CA ALA A 208 -1.02 -26.06 -25.09
C ALA A 208 -1.91 -26.81 -26.08
N GLY A 209 -2.59 -27.90 -25.66
CA GLY A 209 -3.22 -28.82 -26.59
C GLY A 209 -2.18 -29.38 -27.59
N ASP A 210 -2.55 -29.42 -28.85
CA ASP A 210 -1.68 -29.89 -29.94
C ASP A 210 -0.83 -28.77 -30.58
N THR A 211 -0.89 -27.55 -30.03
CA THR A 211 -0.26 -26.36 -30.66
C THR A 211 1.26 -26.31 -30.53
N GLY A 212 1.85 -27.09 -29.62
CA GLY A 212 3.27 -27.06 -29.29
C GLY A 212 3.78 -25.75 -28.68
N ALA A 213 2.89 -24.83 -28.31
CA ALA A 213 3.26 -23.60 -27.62
C ALA A 213 3.69 -23.91 -26.17
N VAL A 214 4.63 -23.11 -25.63
CA VAL A 214 5.12 -23.27 -24.25
C VAL A 214 5.11 -21.92 -23.55
N MET A 215 4.60 -21.89 -22.32
CA MET A 215 4.77 -20.78 -21.39
C MET A 215 5.74 -21.19 -20.26
N GLY A 216 6.55 -20.21 -19.83
CA GLY A 216 7.50 -20.38 -18.73
C GLY A 216 6.85 -20.22 -17.36
N ASP A 217 7.68 -20.04 -16.34
CA ASP A 217 7.24 -19.85 -14.97
C ASP A 217 6.51 -18.51 -14.79
N THR A 218 5.66 -18.48 -13.77
CA THR A 218 4.92 -17.30 -13.37
C THR A 218 5.82 -16.38 -12.54
N THR A 219 5.63 -15.06 -12.71
CA THR A 219 6.23 -14.03 -11.85
C THR A 219 5.13 -13.18 -11.25
N ASP A 220 5.18 -12.97 -9.93
CA ASP A 220 4.14 -12.30 -9.16
C ASP A 220 4.63 -11.02 -8.55
N VAL A 221 3.73 -10.05 -8.42
CA VAL A 221 3.84 -8.91 -7.54
C VAL A 221 2.70 -8.98 -6.54
N ALA A 222 3.02 -9.14 -5.27
CA ALA A 222 2.04 -9.26 -4.19
C ALA A 222 1.15 -8.02 -4.10
N GLY A 223 -0.14 -8.24 -3.90
CA GLY A 223 -1.10 -7.19 -3.65
C GLY A 223 -0.97 -6.63 -2.23
N VAL A 224 -1.28 -5.35 -2.07
CA VAL A 224 -1.42 -4.70 -0.75
C VAL A 224 -2.70 -3.88 -0.78
N ALA A 225 -3.61 -4.12 0.16
CA ALA A 225 -4.85 -3.35 0.24
C ALA A 225 -4.58 -1.86 0.46
N ASP A 226 -5.39 -1.01 -0.18
CA ASP A 226 -5.37 0.42 0.10
C ASP A 226 -6.07 0.68 1.45
N ARG A 227 -5.28 0.85 2.51
CA ARG A 227 -5.75 1.03 3.88
C ARG A 227 -5.81 2.50 4.29
N LYS A 228 -6.34 3.37 3.44
CA LYS A 228 -6.44 4.81 3.77
C LYS A 228 -7.49 5.15 4.81
N ILE A 229 -8.47 4.29 5.05
CA ILE A 229 -9.57 4.57 5.99
C ILE A 229 -9.05 4.44 7.43
N GLY A 230 -9.12 5.55 8.17
CA GLY A 230 -8.69 5.61 9.57
C GLY A 230 -7.18 5.64 9.80
N LEU A 231 -6.38 5.78 8.73
CA LEU A 231 -4.93 5.95 8.86
C LEU A 231 -4.54 7.41 8.70
N PRO A 232 -3.50 7.87 9.43
CA PRO A 232 -2.97 9.20 9.24
C PRO A 232 -2.36 9.35 7.85
N ILE A 233 -2.68 10.46 7.18
CA ILE A 233 -2.18 10.78 5.84
C ILE A 233 -1.52 12.15 5.79
N PHE A 234 -0.50 12.29 4.96
CA PHE A 234 0.13 13.58 4.67
C PHE A 234 -0.79 14.45 3.79
N ILE A 235 -1.05 15.68 4.24
CA ILE A 235 -1.83 16.66 3.49
C ILE A 235 -0.92 17.64 2.74
N ASN A 236 0.10 18.13 3.42
CA ASN A 236 1.06 19.08 2.87
C ASN A 236 2.44 18.81 3.46
N THR A 237 3.47 19.24 2.76
CA THR A 237 4.86 19.06 3.18
C THR A 237 5.66 20.35 2.99
N ASP A 238 6.55 20.65 3.93
CA ASP A 238 7.58 21.66 3.78
C ASP A 238 8.96 20.98 3.75
N ALA A 239 9.50 20.83 2.57
CA ALA A 239 10.80 20.18 2.37
C ALA A 239 11.98 20.96 2.99
N THR A 240 11.84 22.29 3.14
CA THR A 240 12.87 23.15 3.73
C THR A 240 12.89 23.03 5.25
N ALA A 241 11.70 23.13 5.86
CA ALA A 241 11.55 22.98 7.31
C ALA A 241 11.59 21.51 7.77
N LYS A 242 11.50 20.54 6.84
CA LYS A 242 11.36 19.10 7.14
C LYS A 242 10.17 18.80 8.05
N THR A 243 9.05 19.42 7.74
CA THR A 243 7.79 19.25 8.44
C THR A 243 6.66 18.95 7.47
N ALA A 244 5.57 18.41 7.99
CA ALA A 244 4.36 18.14 7.23
C ALA A 244 3.11 18.46 8.04
N THR A 245 1.98 18.64 7.32
CA THR A 245 0.64 18.61 7.90
C THR A 245 0.06 17.23 7.72
N VAL A 246 -0.44 16.65 8.79
CA VAL A 246 -1.02 15.30 8.83
C VAL A 246 -2.48 15.37 9.23
N PHE A 247 -3.31 14.60 8.56
CA PHE A 247 -4.69 14.34 8.97
C PHE A 247 -4.77 12.99 9.70
N LEU A 248 -5.31 13.04 10.91
CA LEU A 248 -5.63 11.86 11.73
C LEU A 248 -7.12 11.56 11.54
N GLY A 249 -7.44 10.46 10.90
CA GLY A 249 -8.78 10.03 10.51
C GLY A 249 -9.68 9.58 11.66
#